data_f3749b942b60ebf180c6d71e212bb1d1
#
_entry.id   f3749b942b60ebf180c6d71e212bb1d1
#
_cell.length_a   1.000
_cell.length_b   1.000
_cell.length_c   1.000
_cell.angle_alpha   90.00
_cell.angle_beta   90.00
_cell.angle_gamma   90.00
#
_symmetry.space_group_name_H-M   'P 1'
#
loop_
_entity.id
_entity.type
_entity.pdbx_description
1 polymer ?
#
loop_
_entity_poly.entity_id
_entity_poly.type
_entity_poly.pdbx_seq_one_letter_code
_entity_poly.pdbx_strand_id
1 'polypeptide(L)'
;MIVERAEHPSWLSNAYFVADRTGGHGVFIDGNGVTEPLVERAERDGIAVSHVLCTHDHGDHVVGLEETAARFGATLLSSGDLDDDEVIRTDGLEIRALSTPGHATTHLAFVVNGADCFTGDVLFSGTVGGTRGGGPTGFADLKRSILDRLMTLEPGTRIHPGHREATTVGDEWVSNPFIRVWRGLDPEGSDRCHVAGEEATLILWAPDYDGGNKAWVRFPSGDDMVVGGSQVER
;
A
#
# COMPACT_ATOMS: atom_id res chain seq x y z
N MET A 1 10.38 9.05 -16.26
CA MET A 1 9.40 7.99 -15.98
C MET A 1 8.02 8.62 -15.89
N ILE A 2 6.98 7.96 -16.42
CA ILE A 2 5.58 8.34 -16.35
C ILE A 2 4.98 7.56 -15.19
N VAL A 3 4.23 8.22 -14.31
CA VAL A 3 3.40 7.60 -13.26
C VAL A 3 2.06 8.30 -13.28
N GLU A 4 1.02 7.55 -13.60
CA GLU A 4 -0.36 8.03 -13.64
C GLU A 4 -1.21 7.23 -12.65
N ARG A 5 -2.19 7.89 -12.05
CA ARG A 5 -3.08 7.32 -11.04
C ARG A 5 -4.54 7.47 -11.43
N ALA A 6 -5.33 6.43 -11.20
CA ALA A 6 -6.80 6.48 -11.22
C ALA A 6 -7.31 6.14 -9.82
N GLU A 7 -8.01 7.08 -9.18
CA GLU A 7 -8.63 6.89 -7.87
C GLU A 7 -10.10 6.50 -8.01
N HIS A 8 -10.54 5.45 -7.32
CA HIS A 8 -11.94 5.06 -7.30
C HIS A 8 -12.76 6.01 -6.39
N PRO A 9 -13.89 6.59 -6.87
CA PRO A 9 -14.59 7.66 -6.15
C PRO A 9 -15.23 7.24 -4.81
N SER A 10 -15.52 5.95 -4.64
CA SER A 10 -16.15 5.45 -3.41
C SER A 10 -15.19 4.65 -2.52
N TRP A 11 -14.34 3.82 -3.10
CA TRP A 11 -13.35 3.05 -2.34
C TRP A 11 -12.12 3.87 -2.00
N LEU A 12 -11.86 4.96 -2.77
CA LEU A 12 -10.68 5.81 -2.64
C LEU A 12 -9.38 5.06 -2.94
N SER A 13 -9.50 3.83 -3.47
CA SER A 13 -8.37 3.01 -3.86
C SER A 13 -7.76 3.49 -5.17
N ASN A 14 -6.46 3.31 -5.28
CA ASN A 14 -5.66 3.72 -6.42
C ASN A 14 -5.30 2.53 -7.30
N ALA A 15 -5.42 2.72 -8.61
CA ALA A 15 -4.73 1.93 -9.62
C ALA A 15 -3.67 2.80 -10.30
N TYR A 16 -2.56 2.21 -10.70
CA TYR A 16 -1.44 2.95 -11.29
C TYR A 16 -1.05 2.40 -12.65
N PHE A 17 -0.61 3.32 -13.52
CA PHE A 17 0.10 3.03 -14.75
C PHE A 17 1.49 3.65 -14.68
N VAL A 18 2.52 2.83 -14.90
CA VAL A 18 3.93 3.23 -14.83
C VAL A 18 4.61 2.90 -16.14
N ALA A 19 5.29 3.88 -16.74
CA ALA A 19 6.07 3.66 -17.97
C ALA A 19 7.38 4.44 -17.96
N ASP A 20 8.37 3.93 -18.70
CA ASP A 20 9.67 4.58 -18.82
C ASP A 20 9.57 5.90 -19.62
N ARG A 21 8.88 5.88 -20.76
CA ARG A 21 8.63 7.02 -21.66
C ARG A 21 7.50 6.73 -22.63
N THR A 22 7.00 7.75 -23.33
CA THR A 22 6.11 7.60 -24.49
C THR A 22 6.76 6.71 -25.56
N GLY A 23 6.00 5.77 -26.10
CA GLY A 23 6.47 4.78 -27.07
C GLY A 23 7.42 3.73 -26.49
N GLY A 24 7.54 3.65 -25.17
CA GLY A 24 8.41 2.73 -24.46
C GLY A 24 7.67 1.53 -23.86
N HIS A 25 8.07 1.16 -22.65
CA HIS A 25 7.54 0.01 -21.92
C HIS A 25 6.88 0.44 -20.61
N GLY A 26 5.84 -0.29 -20.19
CA GLY A 26 5.11 0.02 -18.97
C GLY A 26 4.48 -1.20 -18.30
N VAL A 27 3.94 -0.94 -17.11
CA VAL A 27 3.20 -1.90 -16.30
C VAL A 27 1.99 -1.22 -15.65
N PHE A 28 1.00 -1.99 -15.28
CA PHE A 28 -0.06 -1.56 -14.38
C PHE A 28 0.20 -2.14 -12.98
N ILE A 29 -0.21 -1.40 -11.95
CA ILE A 29 -0.14 -1.84 -10.55
C ILE A 29 -1.50 -1.61 -9.93
N ASP A 30 -2.11 -2.66 -9.43
CA ASP A 30 -3.47 -2.76 -8.92
C ASP A 30 -4.57 -2.41 -9.94
N GLY A 31 -5.79 -2.83 -9.63
CA GLY A 31 -7.00 -2.57 -10.41
C GLY A 31 -8.16 -2.26 -9.47
N ASN A 32 -8.87 -1.16 -9.74
CA ASN A 32 -9.95 -0.68 -8.89
C ASN A 32 -11.28 -0.45 -9.64
N GLY A 33 -11.37 -0.96 -10.87
CA GLY A 33 -12.58 -0.85 -11.70
C GLY A 33 -12.75 0.50 -12.42
N VAL A 34 -11.83 1.47 -12.24
CA VAL A 34 -11.83 2.76 -12.95
C VAL A 34 -10.52 3.00 -13.71
N THR A 35 -9.90 1.92 -14.20
CA THR A 35 -8.59 1.95 -14.87
C THR A 35 -8.65 2.43 -16.33
N GLU A 36 -9.82 2.59 -16.94
CA GLU A 36 -9.95 2.94 -18.37
C GLU A 36 -9.15 4.19 -18.78
N PRO A 37 -9.11 5.31 -18.01
CA PRO A 37 -8.29 6.46 -18.37
C PRO A 37 -6.78 6.14 -18.45
N LEU A 38 -6.29 5.20 -17.63
CA LEU A 38 -4.91 4.73 -17.65
C LEU A 38 -4.64 3.86 -18.87
N VAL A 39 -5.59 2.99 -19.22
CA VAL A 39 -5.54 2.14 -20.40
C VAL A 39 -5.51 2.99 -21.68
N GLU A 40 -6.41 3.96 -21.80
CA GLU A 40 -6.43 4.92 -22.92
C GLU A 40 -5.12 5.72 -23.01
N ARG A 41 -4.50 6.04 -21.86
CA ARG A 41 -3.20 6.71 -21.82
C ARG A 41 -2.11 5.82 -22.39
N ALA A 42 -2.04 4.55 -21.97
CA ALA A 42 -1.05 3.59 -22.46
C ALA A 42 -1.16 3.37 -23.98
N GLU A 43 -2.40 3.20 -24.49
CA GLU A 43 -2.67 3.03 -25.93
C GLU A 43 -2.32 4.26 -26.75
N ARG A 44 -2.75 5.44 -26.31
CA ARG A 44 -2.48 6.72 -27.00
C ARG A 44 -0.99 6.98 -27.10
N ASP A 45 -0.24 6.68 -26.05
CA ASP A 45 1.19 6.92 -25.99
C ASP A 45 2.01 5.77 -26.63
N GLY A 46 1.33 4.72 -27.15
CA GLY A 46 1.98 3.57 -27.82
C GLY A 46 2.90 2.78 -26.90
N ILE A 47 2.53 2.62 -25.62
CA ILE A 47 3.31 1.90 -24.61
C ILE A 47 3.12 0.39 -24.77
N ALA A 48 4.23 -0.36 -24.79
CA ALA A 48 4.20 -1.81 -24.69
C ALA A 48 4.05 -2.23 -23.21
N VAL A 49 2.84 -2.60 -22.83
CA VAL A 49 2.56 -3.07 -21.47
C VAL A 49 2.95 -4.54 -21.33
N SER A 50 3.87 -4.84 -20.43
CA SER A 50 4.42 -6.19 -20.24
C SER A 50 3.77 -6.96 -19.08
N HIS A 51 3.43 -6.26 -18.00
CA HIS A 51 2.88 -6.86 -16.78
C HIS A 51 1.73 -6.04 -16.21
N VAL A 52 0.84 -6.74 -15.52
CA VAL A 52 -0.13 -6.20 -14.57
C VAL A 52 0.22 -6.80 -13.22
N LEU A 53 0.56 -5.98 -12.25
CA LEU A 53 1.04 -6.39 -10.93
C LEU A 53 -0.03 -6.12 -9.88
N CYS A 54 -0.20 -7.01 -8.92
CA CYS A 54 -1.15 -6.85 -7.82
C CYS A 54 -0.41 -6.81 -6.49
N THR A 55 -0.65 -5.78 -5.68
CA THR A 55 -0.02 -5.65 -4.35
C THR A 55 -0.59 -6.66 -3.36
N HIS A 56 -1.92 -6.87 -3.38
CA HIS A 56 -2.62 -7.81 -2.52
C HIS A 56 -4.05 -8.10 -3.06
N ASP A 57 -4.72 -9.10 -2.50
CA ASP A 57 -5.95 -9.70 -3.03
C ASP A 57 -7.27 -9.08 -2.51
N HIS A 58 -7.24 -7.88 -1.92
CA HIS A 58 -8.48 -7.20 -1.53
C HIS A 58 -9.27 -6.71 -2.75
N GLY A 59 -10.62 -6.77 -2.62
CA GLY A 59 -11.53 -6.57 -3.73
C GLY A 59 -11.37 -5.24 -4.48
N ASP A 60 -10.99 -4.18 -3.79
CA ASP A 60 -10.78 -2.85 -4.35
C ASP A 60 -9.40 -2.63 -4.98
N HIS A 61 -8.57 -3.68 -5.04
CA HIS A 61 -7.26 -3.70 -5.71
C HIS A 61 -7.16 -4.73 -6.85
N VAL A 62 -8.19 -5.58 -7.03
CA VAL A 62 -8.16 -6.65 -8.04
C VAL A 62 -9.14 -6.47 -9.19
N VAL A 63 -10.09 -5.51 -9.08
CA VAL A 63 -11.12 -5.32 -10.11
C VAL A 63 -10.52 -4.77 -11.41
N GLY A 64 -10.67 -5.53 -12.51
CA GLY A 64 -10.22 -5.16 -13.84
C GLY A 64 -8.79 -5.58 -14.17
N LEU A 65 -8.09 -6.31 -13.30
CA LEU A 65 -6.71 -6.77 -13.56
C LEU A 65 -6.65 -7.73 -14.75
N GLU A 66 -7.53 -8.75 -14.79
CA GLU A 66 -7.58 -9.74 -15.86
C GLU A 66 -7.93 -9.09 -17.21
N GLU A 67 -8.90 -8.18 -17.22
CA GLU A 67 -9.32 -7.42 -18.41
C GLU A 67 -8.17 -6.55 -18.93
N THR A 68 -7.46 -5.85 -18.03
CA THR A 68 -6.29 -5.04 -18.39
C THR A 68 -5.17 -5.91 -18.95
N ALA A 69 -4.86 -7.03 -18.30
CA ALA A 69 -3.85 -7.96 -18.77
C ALA A 69 -4.20 -8.54 -20.15
N ALA A 70 -5.44 -8.96 -20.35
CA ALA A 70 -5.91 -9.50 -21.64
C ALA A 70 -5.85 -8.46 -22.76
N ARG A 71 -6.20 -7.18 -22.48
CA ARG A 71 -6.19 -6.11 -23.47
C ARG A 71 -4.81 -5.84 -24.06
N PHE A 72 -3.77 -5.94 -23.25
CA PHE A 72 -2.39 -5.72 -23.68
C PHE A 72 -1.61 -7.00 -23.99
N GLY A 73 -2.17 -8.19 -23.74
CA GLY A 73 -1.44 -9.45 -23.77
C GLY A 73 -0.32 -9.50 -22.72
N ALA A 74 -0.52 -8.79 -21.61
CA ALA A 74 0.44 -8.67 -20.52
C ALA A 74 0.35 -9.86 -19.55
N THR A 75 1.43 -10.14 -18.83
CA THR A 75 1.43 -11.14 -17.75
C THR A 75 0.83 -10.56 -16.48
N LEU A 76 -0.22 -11.19 -15.96
CA LEU A 76 -0.74 -10.85 -14.63
C LEU A 76 0.06 -11.60 -13.56
N LEU A 77 0.59 -10.86 -12.58
CA LEU A 77 1.29 -11.40 -11.42
C LEU A 77 0.62 -10.91 -10.14
N SER A 78 0.10 -11.85 -9.37
CA SER A 78 -0.48 -11.62 -8.05
C SER A 78 0.61 -11.58 -6.97
N SER A 79 0.26 -11.12 -5.78
CA SER A 79 1.19 -11.07 -4.64
C SER A 79 1.74 -12.44 -4.20
N GLY A 80 1.09 -13.53 -4.58
CA GLY A 80 1.56 -14.90 -4.34
C GLY A 80 2.48 -15.48 -5.42
N ASP A 81 2.67 -14.78 -6.55
CA ASP A 81 3.42 -15.27 -7.71
C ASP A 81 4.88 -14.80 -7.71
N LEU A 82 5.26 -13.91 -6.81
CA LEU A 82 6.59 -13.31 -6.74
C LEU A 82 7.22 -13.57 -5.37
N ASP A 83 8.50 -13.90 -5.39
CA ASP A 83 9.32 -14.01 -4.19
C ASP A 83 9.76 -12.63 -3.66
N ASP A 84 10.14 -12.58 -2.37
CA ASP A 84 10.72 -11.38 -1.77
C ASP A 84 12.03 -11.00 -2.46
N ASP A 85 12.19 -9.72 -2.75
CA ASP A 85 13.31 -9.14 -3.52
C ASP A 85 13.41 -9.62 -4.98
N GLU A 86 12.39 -10.29 -5.51
CA GLU A 86 12.35 -10.65 -6.92
C GLU A 86 12.30 -9.38 -7.80
N VAL A 87 12.99 -9.44 -8.94
CA VAL A 87 13.14 -8.30 -9.85
C VAL A 87 12.60 -8.60 -11.22
N ILE A 88 11.56 -7.87 -11.61
CA ILE A 88 11.01 -7.84 -12.96
C ILE A 88 11.76 -6.76 -13.76
N ARG A 89 12.25 -7.10 -14.97
CA ARG A 89 12.92 -6.16 -15.86
C ARG A 89 12.19 -6.06 -17.20
N THR A 90 11.96 -4.82 -17.61
CA THR A 90 11.53 -4.47 -18.96
C THR A 90 12.59 -3.57 -19.58
N ASP A 91 12.44 -3.21 -20.86
CA ASP A 91 13.34 -2.24 -21.49
C ASP A 91 13.09 -0.82 -20.94
N GLY A 92 13.62 -0.51 -19.76
CA GLY A 92 13.55 0.82 -19.15
C GLY A 92 12.94 0.87 -17.75
N LEU A 93 12.36 -0.24 -17.25
CA LEU A 93 11.91 -0.34 -15.87
C LEU A 93 12.57 -1.54 -15.18
N GLU A 94 13.10 -1.29 -13.99
CA GLU A 94 13.46 -2.32 -13.02
C GLU A 94 12.48 -2.24 -11.85
N ILE A 95 11.75 -3.31 -11.58
CA ILE A 95 10.70 -3.37 -10.57
C ILE A 95 11.07 -4.45 -9.58
N ARG A 96 11.34 -4.07 -8.34
CA ARG A 96 11.65 -4.99 -7.24
C ARG A 96 10.43 -5.20 -6.37
N ALA A 97 10.00 -6.44 -6.21
CA ALA A 97 8.95 -6.82 -5.27
C ALA A 97 9.50 -6.91 -3.86
N LEU A 98 8.90 -6.22 -2.91
CA LEU A 98 9.22 -6.30 -1.48
C LEU A 98 8.07 -6.98 -0.75
N SER A 99 8.33 -8.08 -0.07
CA SER A 99 7.34 -8.70 0.81
C SER A 99 7.04 -7.79 2.00
N THR A 100 5.78 -7.38 2.13
CA THR A 100 5.31 -6.43 3.14
C THR A 100 4.02 -6.91 3.81
N PRO A 101 4.03 -8.10 4.46
CA PRO A 101 2.86 -8.65 5.13
C PRO A 101 2.41 -7.79 6.31
N GLY A 102 1.16 -7.99 6.76
CA GLY A 102 0.59 -7.36 7.95
C GLY A 102 -0.81 -6.82 7.75
N HIS A 103 -1.07 -6.08 6.67
CA HIS A 103 -2.41 -5.71 6.23
C HIS A 103 -3.12 -6.92 5.58
N ALA A 104 -2.41 -7.62 4.71
CA ALA A 104 -2.79 -8.89 4.13
C ALA A 104 -1.65 -9.90 4.30
N THR A 105 -1.96 -11.20 4.22
CA THR A 105 -0.97 -12.27 4.43
C THR A 105 0.06 -12.31 3.31
N THR A 106 -0.39 -12.24 2.09
CA THR A 106 0.46 -12.09 0.90
C THR A 106 0.32 -10.66 0.41
N HIS A 107 1.27 -9.82 0.76
CA HIS A 107 1.28 -8.41 0.37
C HIS A 107 2.67 -8.03 -0.16
N LEU A 108 2.70 -7.34 -1.30
CA LEU A 108 3.91 -6.83 -1.92
C LEU A 108 3.85 -5.30 -2.06
N ALA A 109 4.98 -4.65 -1.82
CA ALA A 109 5.25 -3.32 -2.35
C ALA A 109 6.17 -3.42 -3.57
N PHE A 110 6.00 -2.55 -4.55
CA PHE A 110 6.81 -2.55 -5.77
C PHE A 110 7.69 -1.31 -5.84
N VAL A 111 9.01 -1.50 -5.82
CA VAL A 111 9.98 -0.40 -5.99
C VAL A 111 10.41 -0.32 -7.44
N VAL A 112 10.10 0.79 -8.10
CA VAL A 112 10.41 1.02 -9.51
C VAL A 112 11.60 1.96 -9.65
N ASN A 113 12.63 1.49 -10.33
CA ASN A 113 13.89 2.21 -10.60
C ASN A 113 14.54 2.82 -9.34
N GLY A 114 14.29 2.25 -8.17
CA GLY A 114 14.80 2.73 -6.87
C GLY A 114 14.26 4.10 -6.43
N ALA A 115 13.30 4.69 -7.15
CA ALA A 115 12.84 6.06 -6.93
C ALA A 115 11.36 6.18 -6.56
N ASP A 116 10.54 5.21 -6.95
CA ASP A 116 9.10 5.17 -6.70
C ASP A 116 8.72 3.85 -6.06
N CYS A 117 7.95 3.89 -4.97
CA CYS A 117 7.50 2.71 -4.25
C CYS A 117 5.97 2.70 -4.17
N PHE A 118 5.35 1.68 -4.72
CA PHE A 118 3.91 1.42 -4.67
C PHE A 118 3.64 0.52 -3.49
N THR A 119 3.09 1.07 -2.42
CA THR A 119 3.03 0.41 -1.11
C THR A 119 1.75 -0.36 -0.84
N GLY A 120 0.79 -0.37 -1.80
CA GLY A 120 -0.53 -0.92 -1.53
C GLY A 120 -1.06 -0.39 -0.20
N ASP A 121 -1.61 -1.26 0.60
CA ASP A 121 -2.31 -0.91 1.84
C ASP A 121 -1.47 -1.07 3.11
N VAL A 122 -0.15 -1.04 3.00
CA VAL A 122 0.74 -1.08 4.17
C VAL A 122 1.02 0.30 4.73
N LEU A 123 1.33 1.27 3.87
CA LEU A 123 1.70 2.63 4.27
C LEU A 123 0.99 3.66 3.39
N PHE A 124 0.33 4.63 4.01
CA PHE A 124 -0.33 5.78 3.38
C PHE A 124 0.29 7.09 3.84
N SER A 125 -0.10 8.20 3.22
CA SER A 125 0.29 9.53 3.69
C SER A 125 -0.27 9.80 5.09
N GLY A 126 0.63 9.82 6.09
CA GLY A 126 0.31 10.13 7.50
C GLY A 126 -0.40 9.01 8.28
N THR A 127 -0.59 7.82 7.70
CA THR A 127 -1.25 6.71 8.39
C THR A 127 -0.73 5.35 7.88
N VAL A 128 -1.26 4.24 8.39
CA VAL A 128 -0.85 2.88 8.04
C VAL A 128 -2.06 1.98 7.81
N GLY A 129 -1.84 0.83 7.18
CA GLY A 129 -2.86 -0.18 6.95
C GLY A 129 -3.47 -0.75 8.22
N GLY A 130 -4.74 -1.15 8.14
CA GLY A 130 -5.40 -1.92 9.19
C GLY A 130 -4.84 -3.34 9.27
N THR A 131 -4.90 -3.96 10.46
CA THR A 131 -4.38 -5.33 10.67
C THR A 131 -5.48 -6.31 11.10
N ARG A 132 -6.75 -5.94 10.92
CA ARG A 132 -7.91 -6.78 11.30
C ARG A 132 -8.29 -7.83 10.25
N GLY A 133 -7.65 -7.85 9.10
CA GLY A 133 -8.07 -8.65 7.94
C GLY A 133 -8.03 -10.17 8.11
N GLY A 134 -7.63 -10.67 9.28
CA GLY A 134 -7.53 -12.09 9.57
C GLY A 134 -6.34 -12.76 8.86
N GLY A 135 -5.95 -13.93 9.34
CA GLY A 135 -4.81 -14.67 8.80
C GLY A 135 -3.64 -14.71 9.76
N PRO A 136 -2.52 -15.32 9.36
CA PRO A 136 -1.37 -15.53 10.24
C PRO A 136 -0.52 -14.27 10.43
N THR A 137 -0.79 -13.18 9.74
CA THR A 137 -0.05 -11.92 9.82
C THR A 137 -0.87 -10.83 10.50
N GLY A 138 -0.21 -9.83 11.06
CA GLY A 138 -0.88 -8.78 11.80
C GLY A 138 0.01 -7.59 12.13
N PHE A 139 -0.24 -6.96 13.29
CA PHE A 139 0.43 -5.74 13.71
C PHE A 139 1.96 -5.82 13.70
N ALA A 140 2.53 -6.91 14.25
CA ALA A 140 3.97 -7.07 14.31
C ALA A 140 4.62 -7.16 12.93
N ASP A 141 3.93 -7.82 11.99
CA ASP A 141 4.38 -7.92 10.60
C ASP A 141 4.24 -6.58 9.88
N LEU A 142 3.11 -5.88 10.04
CA LEU A 142 2.92 -4.54 9.48
C LEU A 142 4.02 -3.58 9.93
N LYS A 143 4.28 -3.52 11.25
CA LYS A 143 5.34 -2.69 11.83
C LYS A 143 6.70 -3.02 11.24
N ARG A 144 7.02 -4.32 11.12
CA ARG A 144 8.28 -4.80 10.53
C ARG A 144 8.37 -4.43 9.04
N SER A 145 7.31 -4.67 8.28
CA SER A 145 7.24 -4.31 6.86
C SER A 145 7.50 -2.82 6.63
N ILE A 146 6.95 -1.96 7.48
CA ILE A 146 7.18 -0.53 7.39
C ILE A 146 8.60 -0.17 7.83
N LEU A 147 9.01 -0.52 9.05
CA LEU A 147 10.27 -0.05 9.62
C LEU A 147 11.51 -0.67 8.96
N ASP A 148 11.46 -1.98 8.68
CA ASP A 148 12.63 -2.74 8.26
C ASP A 148 12.71 -2.93 6.73
N ARG A 149 11.63 -2.59 6.00
CA ARG A 149 11.62 -2.67 4.52
C ARG A 149 11.39 -1.30 3.88
N LEU A 150 10.26 -0.64 4.16
CA LEU A 150 9.92 0.62 3.48
C LEU A 150 10.77 1.78 3.96
N MET A 151 10.98 1.91 5.28
CA MET A 151 11.78 3.01 5.84
C MET A 151 13.29 2.85 5.65
N THR A 152 13.76 1.76 5.05
CA THR A 152 15.16 1.58 4.64
C THR A 152 15.45 2.08 3.22
N LEU A 153 14.41 2.43 2.47
CA LEU A 153 14.56 3.07 1.15
C LEU A 153 15.11 4.48 1.30
N GLU A 154 15.65 5.02 0.21
CA GLU A 154 16.17 6.40 0.22
C GLU A 154 15.07 7.39 0.65
N PRO A 155 15.38 8.41 1.48
CA PRO A 155 14.38 9.36 1.98
C PRO A 155 13.59 10.08 0.87
N GLY A 156 14.20 10.28 -0.29
CA GLY A 156 13.55 10.89 -1.47
C GLY A 156 12.69 9.95 -2.28
N THR A 157 12.61 8.65 -1.93
CA THR A 157 11.74 7.70 -2.64
C THR A 157 10.28 8.13 -2.47
N ARG A 158 9.58 8.30 -3.60
CA ARG A 158 8.16 8.63 -3.61
C ARG A 158 7.34 7.40 -3.26
N ILE A 159 6.41 7.56 -2.36
CA ILE A 159 5.46 6.53 -1.96
C ILE A 159 4.14 6.78 -2.68
N HIS A 160 3.67 5.78 -3.41
CA HIS A 160 2.38 5.72 -4.10
C HIS A 160 1.51 4.69 -3.38
N PRO A 161 0.64 5.13 -2.44
CA PRO A 161 -0.14 4.22 -1.61
C PRO A 161 -1.34 3.62 -2.36
N GLY A 162 -1.90 2.55 -1.80
CA GLY A 162 -3.14 1.95 -2.29
C GLY A 162 -4.35 2.88 -2.20
N HIS A 163 -4.32 3.93 -1.36
CA HIS A 163 -5.37 4.94 -1.24
C HIS A 163 -4.80 6.35 -1.18
N ARG A 164 -5.51 7.30 -1.84
CA ARG A 164 -5.27 8.75 -1.77
C ARG A 164 -3.90 9.20 -2.28
N GLU A 165 -3.36 10.25 -1.65
CA GLU A 165 -2.24 11.02 -2.18
C GLU A 165 -0.88 10.36 -1.91
N ALA A 166 0.07 10.64 -2.81
CA ALA A 166 1.45 10.23 -2.66
C ALA A 166 2.16 11.01 -1.54
N THR A 167 3.23 10.41 -1.01
CA THR A 167 4.11 10.98 0.00
C THR A 167 5.56 10.59 -0.30
N THR A 168 6.48 10.74 0.64
CA THR A 168 7.87 10.26 0.54
C THR A 168 8.27 9.47 1.77
N VAL A 169 9.28 8.61 1.63
CA VAL A 169 9.88 7.88 2.77
C VAL A 169 10.33 8.87 3.85
N GLY A 170 10.96 9.98 3.45
CA GLY A 170 11.44 11.00 4.39
C GLY A 170 10.33 11.69 5.16
N ASP A 171 9.22 12.05 4.48
CA ASP A 171 8.08 12.70 5.13
C ASP A 171 7.42 11.75 6.13
N GLU A 172 7.20 10.48 5.74
CA GLU A 172 6.61 9.49 6.65
C GLU A 172 7.54 9.17 7.83
N TRP A 173 8.84 9.09 7.62
CA TRP A 173 9.80 8.89 8.70
C TRP A 173 9.76 9.97 9.76
N VAL A 174 9.50 11.21 9.35
CA VAL A 174 9.49 12.39 10.25
C VAL A 174 8.11 12.61 10.86
N SER A 175 7.04 12.47 10.08
CA SER A 175 5.71 12.99 10.47
C SER A 175 4.65 11.94 10.75
N ASN A 176 4.80 10.69 10.23
CA ASN A 176 3.78 9.66 10.43
C ASN A 176 3.63 9.31 11.93
N PRO A 177 2.45 9.49 12.54
CA PRO A 177 2.27 9.31 13.98
C PRO A 177 2.53 7.88 14.45
N PHE A 178 2.21 6.85 13.63
CA PHE A 178 2.49 5.46 13.96
C PHE A 178 4.00 5.20 14.01
N ILE A 179 4.73 5.64 12.98
CA ILE A 179 6.19 5.50 12.90
C ILE A 179 6.86 6.23 14.05
N ARG A 180 6.38 7.43 14.42
CA ARG A 180 6.95 8.22 15.52
C ARG A 180 6.80 7.52 16.86
N VAL A 181 5.61 6.95 17.16
CA VAL A 181 5.40 6.18 18.39
C VAL A 181 6.22 4.89 18.38
N TRP A 182 6.29 4.16 17.25
CA TRP A 182 7.11 2.96 17.13
C TRP A 182 8.60 3.21 17.37
N ARG A 183 9.08 4.41 17.05
CA ARG A 183 10.46 4.86 17.27
C ARG A 183 10.68 5.46 18.67
N GLY A 184 9.64 5.54 19.50
CA GLY A 184 9.73 6.13 20.84
C GLY A 184 9.90 7.65 20.85
N LEU A 185 9.56 8.33 19.74
CA LEU A 185 9.62 9.81 19.65
C LEU A 185 8.39 10.47 20.26
N ASP A 186 7.25 9.79 20.23
CA ASP A 186 6.02 10.19 20.85
C ASP A 186 5.57 9.10 21.84
N PRO A 187 4.91 9.46 22.96
CA PRO A 187 4.46 8.48 23.95
C PRO A 187 3.28 7.64 23.45
N GLU A 188 3.18 6.42 23.94
CA GLU A 188 1.96 5.62 23.82
C GLU A 188 0.84 6.24 24.69
N GLY A 189 -0.41 6.19 24.18
CA GLY A 189 -1.60 6.51 24.94
C GLY A 189 -1.94 5.42 25.95
N SER A 190 -2.90 5.73 26.84
CA SER A 190 -3.33 4.85 27.94
C SER A 190 -4.83 4.90 28.23
N ASP A 191 -5.61 5.49 27.34
CA ASP A 191 -7.06 5.61 27.50
C ASP A 191 -7.72 4.25 27.30
N ARG A 192 -8.80 3.98 28.05
CA ARG A 192 -9.62 2.78 27.86
C ARG A 192 -10.52 2.94 26.66
N CYS A 193 -10.70 1.89 25.92
CA CYS A 193 -11.64 1.80 24.80
C CYS A 193 -12.18 0.37 24.66
N HIS A 194 -13.12 0.18 23.74
CA HIS A 194 -13.57 -1.15 23.31
C HIS A 194 -13.48 -1.28 21.79
N VAL A 195 -13.15 -2.48 21.34
CA VAL A 195 -13.16 -2.85 19.93
C VAL A 195 -13.97 -4.12 19.78
N ALA A 196 -15.08 -4.06 19.05
CA ALA A 196 -16.03 -5.18 18.89
C ALA A 196 -16.54 -5.76 20.24
N GLY A 197 -16.71 -4.87 21.25
CA GLY A 197 -17.17 -5.24 22.59
C GLY A 197 -16.09 -5.78 23.53
N GLU A 198 -14.84 -5.90 23.07
CA GLU A 198 -13.70 -6.32 23.89
C GLU A 198 -12.96 -5.10 24.42
N GLU A 199 -12.59 -5.11 25.73
CA GLU A 199 -11.82 -4.04 26.37
C GLU A 199 -10.41 -3.96 25.75
N ALA A 200 -9.93 -2.73 25.50
CA ALA A 200 -8.59 -2.46 25.00
C ALA A 200 -8.06 -1.13 25.54
N THR A 201 -6.75 -0.94 25.38
CA THR A 201 -6.09 0.35 25.63
C THR A 201 -5.87 1.05 24.27
N LEU A 202 -6.31 2.29 24.16
CA LEU A 202 -6.04 3.14 22.99
C LEU A 202 -4.62 3.68 23.06
N ILE A 203 -3.75 3.14 22.24
CA ILE A 203 -2.33 3.51 22.17
C ILE A 203 -2.12 4.74 21.29
N LEU A 204 -2.82 4.80 20.13
CA LEU A 204 -2.75 5.93 19.22
C LEU A 204 -4.10 6.16 18.56
N TRP A 205 -4.45 7.44 18.40
CA TRP A 205 -5.58 7.91 17.61
C TRP A 205 -5.10 9.00 16.67
N ALA A 206 -5.14 8.73 15.37
CA ALA A 206 -4.60 9.62 14.35
C ALA A 206 -5.59 9.77 13.17
N PRO A 207 -5.50 10.84 12.38
CA PRO A 207 -6.27 10.96 11.14
C PRO A 207 -6.03 9.77 10.20
N ASP A 208 -7.06 9.38 9.44
CA ASP A 208 -6.99 8.34 8.41
C ASP A 208 -7.20 8.93 7.01
N TYR A 209 -6.82 8.19 5.97
CA TYR A 209 -6.91 8.62 4.58
C TYR A 209 -8.36 8.85 4.10
N ASP A 210 -9.36 8.24 4.75
CA ASP A 210 -10.78 8.36 4.40
C ASP A 210 -11.46 9.60 5.01
N GLY A 211 -10.72 10.41 5.75
CA GLY A 211 -11.22 11.57 6.50
C GLY A 211 -11.74 11.24 7.91
N GLY A 212 -11.71 9.96 8.28
CA GLY A 212 -11.98 9.49 9.64
C GLY A 212 -10.72 9.44 10.50
N ASN A 213 -10.62 8.41 11.33
CA ASN A 213 -9.46 8.18 12.17
C ASN A 213 -9.00 6.72 12.08
N LYS A 214 -7.71 6.49 12.30
CA LYS A 214 -7.07 5.21 12.50
C LYS A 214 -6.65 5.07 13.96
N ALA A 215 -6.86 3.90 14.54
CA ALA A 215 -6.50 3.63 15.92
C ALA A 215 -5.51 2.46 16.00
N TRP A 216 -4.49 2.60 16.82
CA TRP A 216 -3.74 1.49 17.35
C TRP A 216 -4.24 1.19 18.76
N VAL A 217 -4.66 -0.05 18.97
CA VAL A 217 -5.17 -0.53 20.26
C VAL A 217 -4.35 -1.71 20.74
N ARG A 218 -4.29 -1.86 22.08
CA ARG A 218 -3.67 -3.01 22.76
C ARG A 218 -4.68 -3.72 23.64
N PHE A 219 -4.86 -5.01 23.42
CA PHE A 219 -5.74 -5.85 24.22
C PHE A 219 -5.06 -6.29 25.53
N PRO A 220 -5.85 -6.73 26.55
CA PRO A 220 -5.31 -7.24 27.81
C PRO A 220 -4.40 -8.47 27.64
N SER A 221 -4.53 -9.23 26.55
CA SER A 221 -3.62 -10.32 26.16
C SER A 221 -2.19 -9.84 25.83
N GLY A 222 -2.03 -8.54 25.56
CA GLY A 222 -0.80 -7.94 25.04
C GLY A 222 -0.76 -7.84 23.52
N ASP A 223 -1.80 -8.30 22.83
CA ASP A 223 -1.88 -8.22 21.38
C ASP A 223 -2.20 -6.79 20.92
N ASP A 224 -1.46 -6.31 19.94
CA ASP A 224 -1.67 -5.02 19.29
C ASP A 224 -2.46 -5.17 17.98
N MET A 225 -3.29 -4.16 17.66
CA MET A 225 -4.05 -4.12 16.42
C MET A 225 -4.20 -2.69 15.91
N VAL A 226 -4.15 -2.52 14.57
CA VAL A 226 -4.56 -1.27 13.89
C VAL A 226 -5.94 -1.47 13.28
N VAL A 227 -6.86 -0.58 13.63
CA VAL A 227 -8.27 -0.61 13.19
C VAL A 227 -8.74 0.77 12.73
N GLY A 228 -9.80 0.83 11.93
CA GLY A 228 -10.50 2.09 11.66
C GLY A 228 -11.10 2.68 12.93
N GLY A 229 -11.07 3.99 13.08
CA GLY A 229 -11.59 4.67 14.27
C GLY A 229 -13.08 4.43 14.50
N SER A 230 -13.86 4.19 13.45
CA SER A 230 -15.29 3.82 13.56
C SER A 230 -15.54 2.49 14.27
N GLN A 231 -14.50 1.68 14.47
CA GLN A 231 -14.57 0.38 15.17
C GLN A 231 -14.22 0.49 16.65
N VAL A 232 -13.83 1.69 17.11
CA VAL A 232 -13.40 1.95 18.48
C VAL A 232 -14.50 2.73 19.23
N GLU A 233 -14.97 2.17 20.32
CA GLU A 233 -15.86 2.82 21.28
C GLU A 233 -14.99 3.43 22.40
N ARG A 234 -15.07 4.77 22.52
CA ARG A 234 -14.26 5.56 23.47
C ARG A 234 -15.10 6.07 24.63
#